data_e2d0e43f907a677071cdef3b9abe36f3
#
_entry.id   e2d0e43f907a677071cdef3b9abe36f3
#
_cell.length_a   1.000
_cell.length_b   1.000
_cell.length_c   1.000
_cell.angle_alpha   90.00
_cell.angle_beta   90.00
_cell.angle_gamma   90.00
#
_symmetry.space_group_name_H-M   'P 1'
#
loop_
_entity.id
_entity.type
_entity.pdbx_description
1 polymer ?
#
loop_
_entity_poly.entity_id
_entity_poly.type
_entity_poly.pdbx_seq_one_letter_code
_entity_poly.pdbx_strand_id
1 'polypeptide(L)'
;MSIREPARRLPGAATVVIVLAALGVVSGCGKEEPKAPPPRPPADVTVMTVAERDTPVSFEFVGQTQSSREVEIRARVEGFLDKRLYIEGDLVRSGQPLFQIDTKPFNATLQSSKGQVAQQQAALDTAVANLNRVRPLAAENAVSKKDLDDAIGAEQRARAAVFAAEGQLQTAQLNLGYTTVYSPLTGLSSFAKLQEGSYLSASNNLLTTVSQLDPIWVNFSVSENETLRYRDEAEKGYLRLPKDNAFDVQVVLADGTIFPNQGRISFADPSYSKDTGTFLVRAVLANQKAQLRPGQFVRVMVLGAVRPNSVLVPQRAVQQGAKAHFVWVVAKDGKAEQRPVVPGSWNGDDWFIIKGLRTGDQVVVDGGIRVSPGASLKVTPYVAKPATTAAARVAAEPMSIEQEQTAGAAASRIAKAAAAPAGGANRAKVYFDTDSDLLPAQVAATLGPLVRMLSADPGATVDITGYADASGTSERNVQLAKDRAKAVRAALIAQGVSPDRTNLKQPATVSGGTDDREARRVEVAVGRRAPAAPASK
;
A
#
# COMPACT_ATOMS: atom_id res chain seq x y z
N MET A 1 -54.23 -13.68 50.28
CA MET A 1 -54.85 -14.97 50.00
C MET A 1 -53.82 -16.01 50.26
N SER A 2 -53.63 -16.43 51.51
CA SER A 2 -54.26 -17.48 52.24
C SER A 2 -53.99 -18.88 51.68
N ILE A 3 -53.27 -19.63 52.47
CA ILE A 3 -53.56 -20.97 53.04
C ILE A 3 -52.50 -21.96 52.55
N ARG A 4 -51.83 -22.81 53.29
CA ARG A 4 -51.84 -23.43 54.62
C ARG A 4 -50.75 -24.51 54.63
N GLU A 5 -50.00 -24.63 55.71
CA GLU A 5 -49.34 -25.88 56.14
C GLU A 5 -50.36 -27.03 56.38
N PRO A 6 -49.87 -28.27 56.50
CA PRO A 6 -49.82 -28.81 57.84
C PRO A 6 -48.67 -29.77 58.16
N ALA A 7 -48.47 -29.84 59.45
CA ALA A 7 -47.54 -30.57 60.29
C ALA A 7 -47.77 -32.05 60.46
N ARG A 8 -46.87 -32.72 61.25
CA ARG A 8 -46.91 -33.96 62.03
C ARG A 8 -46.24 -35.17 61.43
N ARG A 9 -45.40 -35.96 62.13
CA ARG A 9 -45.36 -36.42 63.53
C ARG A 9 -44.00 -37.09 63.83
N LEU A 10 -43.48 -36.93 65.01
CA LEU A 10 -42.54 -37.88 65.72
C LEU A 10 -43.33 -39.10 66.19
N PRO A 11 -42.70 -40.28 66.37
CA PRO A 11 -42.22 -40.77 67.64
C PRO A 11 -40.92 -41.60 67.44
N GLY A 12 -40.15 -41.99 68.40
CA GLY A 12 -40.22 -42.18 69.83
C GLY A 12 -38.93 -42.81 70.34
N ALA A 13 -38.74 -42.67 71.57
CA ALA A 13 -37.66 -43.12 72.40
C ALA A 13 -37.32 -44.62 72.28
N ALA A 14 -36.04 -44.95 72.09
CA ALA A 14 -35.37 -46.16 72.61
C ALA A 14 -33.98 -46.23 71.98
N THR A 15 -32.92 -45.73 72.62
CA THR A 15 -31.54 -46.21 72.59
C THR A 15 -30.62 -45.24 73.34
N VAL A 16 -30.81 -45.19 74.65
CA VAL A 16 -30.01 -44.38 75.58
C VAL A 16 -29.15 -45.27 76.48
N VAL A 17 -28.64 -46.41 76.07
CA VAL A 17 -27.82 -47.28 76.96
C VAL A 17 -26.46 -47.74 76.41
N ILE A 18 -26.06 -47.41 75.19
CA ILE A 18 -24.76 -47.91 74.63
C ILE A 18 -23.70 -46.79 74.42
N VAL A 19 -23.86 -45.60 74.94
CA VAL A 19 -22.89 -44.51 74.70
C VAL A 19 -21.93 -44.26 75.88
N LEU A 20 -22.01 -44.97 77.00
CA LEU A 20 -21.15 -44.71 78.20
C LEU A 20 -19.88 -45.62 78.34
N ALA A 21 -19.57 -46.52 77.39
CA ALA A 21 -18.38 -47.40 77.44
C ALA A 21 -17.30 -47.05 76.41
N ALA A 22 -17.42 -45.99 75.62
CA ALA A 22 -16.41 -45.61 74.58
C ALA A 22 -15.66 -44.30 74.90
N LEU A 23 -15.75 -43.74 76.11
CA LEU A 23 -15.12 -42.43 76.45
C LEU A 23 -13.76 -42.56 77.16
N GLY A 24 -13.07 -43.69 77.10
CA GLY A 24 -11.84 -43.95 77.84
C GLY A 24 -10.54 -44.07 77.09
N VAL A 25 -10.49 -43.94 75.75
CA VAL A 25 -9.24 -44.23 74.95
C VAL A 25 -8.89 -43.12 73.93
N VAL A 26 -9.33 -41.87 74.07
CA VAL A 26 -8.86 -40.80 73.17
C VAL A 26 -8.25 -39.66 74.00
N SER A 27 -7.20 -39.93 74.80
CA SER A 27 -6.36 -38.88 75.43
C SER A 27 -4.90 -39.13 75.05
N GLY A 28 -4.55 -38.90 73.79
CA GLY A 28 -3.18 -39.09 73.33
C GLY A 28 -2.89 -38.68 71.88
N CYS A 29 -3.51 -37.59 71.37
CA CYS A 29 -3.00 -36.94 70.16
C CYS A 29 -2.51 -35.55 70.50
N GLY A 30 -1.19 -35.42 70.69
CA GLY A 30 -0.50 -34.16 70.77
C GLY A 30 -0.82 -33.35 69.50
N LYS A 31 -1.24 -32.10 69.73
CA LYS A 31 -1.38 -31.11 68.69
C LYS A 31 0.03 -30.82 68.13
N GLU A 32 0.46 -31.53 67.09
CA GLU A 32 1.56 -31.05 66.24
C GLU A 32 1.05 -29.75 65.60
N GLU A 33 1.55 -28.61 66.03
CA GLU A 33 1.44 -27.38 65.24
C GLU A 33 1.95 -27.64 63.83
N PRO A 34 1.18 -27.30 62.76
CA PRO A 34 1.68 -27.48 61.42
C PRO A 34 2.97 -26.68 61.26
N LYS A 35 4.10 -27.38 61.20
CA LYS A 35 5.37 -26.77 60.82
C LYS A 35 5.13 -25.96 59.59
N ALA A 36 5.37 -24.66 59.68
CA ALA A 36 5.33 -23.73 58.55
C ALA A 36 6.12 -24.38 57.36
N PRO A 37 5.57 -24.45 56.17
CA PRO A 37 6.26 -25.02 55.02
C PRO A 37 7.65 -24.39 54.90
N PRO A 38 8.70 -25.15 54.57
CA PRO A 38 10.04 -24.58 54.49
C PRO A 38 10.03 -23.40 53.53
N PRO A 39 10.77 -22.33 53.85
CA PRO A 39 10.82 -21.16 53.02
C PRO A 39 11.19 -21.56 51.59
N ARG A 40 10.35 -21.22 50.59
CA ARG A 40 10.64 -21.51 49.20
C ARG A 40 11.99 -20.88 48.85
N PRO A 41 12.83 -21.57 48.08
CA PRO A 41 14.12 -21.04 47.68
C PRO A 41 13.89 -19.70 46.92
N PRO A 42 14.81 -18.72 47.06
CA PRO A 42 14.68 -17.43 46.37
C PRO A 42 14.49 -17.64 44.86
N ALA A 43 13.54 -16.96 44.25
CA ALA A 43 13.31 -17.03 42.81
C ALA A 43 14.42 -16.27 42.07
N ASP A 44 15.13 -16.93 41.19
CA ASP A 44 16.09 -16.28 40.28
C ASP A 44 15.33 -15.40 39.30
N VAL A 45 15.61 -14.09 39.31
CA VAL A 45 14.96 -13.10 38.45
C VAL A 45 15.97 -12.13 37.84
N THR A 46 15.68 -11.67 36.65
CA THR A 46 16.44 -10.60 35.99
C THR A 46 15.71 -9.29 36.16
N VAL A 47 16.38 -8.26 36.68
CA VAL A 47 15.75 -6.95 36.97
C VAL A 47 16.38 -5.82 36.18
N MET A 48 15.54 -4.85 35.82
CA MET A 48 15.93 -3.59 35.23
C MET A 48 15.63 -2.45 36.19
N THR A 49 16.59 -1.53 36.38
CA THR A 49 16.33 -0.30 37.11
C THR A 49 15.62 0.70 36.21
N VAL A 50 14.49 1.19 36.68
CA VAL A 50 13.69 2.19 35.96
C VAL A 50 14.42 3.52 35.97
N ALA A 51 14.56 4.11 34.79
CA ALA A 51 15.08 5.47 34.61
C ALA A 51 14.14 6.23 33.66
N GLU A 52 13.83 7.45 34.04
CA GLU A 52 13.11 8.38 33.19
C GLU A 52 14.08 8.94 32.15
N ARG A 53 13.65 8.96 30.89
CA ARG A 53 14.43 9.51 29.76
C ARG A 53 13.52 10.11 28.69
N ASP A 54 14.02 11.13 28.01
CA ASP A 54 13.38 11.63 26.82
C ASP A 54 13.53 10.58 25.72
N THR A 55 12.41 10.05 25.23
CA THR A 55 12.41 8.98 24.23
C THR A 55 11.85 9.49 22.91
N PRO A 56 12.63 9.46 21.83
CA PRO A 56 12.10 9.76 20.51
C PRO A 56 11.05 8.70 20.11
N VAL A 57 9.96 9.16 19.54
CA VAL A 57 8.88 8.30 19.06
C VAL A 57 8.63 8.56 17.58
N SER A 58 8.20 7.53 16.89
CA SER A 58 7.78 7.60 15.48
C SER A 58 6.33 7.18 15.35
N PHE A 59 5.63 7.82 14.42
CA PHE A 59 4.27 7.42 14.04
C PHE A 59 4.34 6.69 12.71
N GLU A 60 3.69 5.54 12.63
CA GLU A 60 3.71 4.70 11.44
C GLU A 60 2.36 4.79 10.72
N PHE A 61 2.42 5.05 9.41
CA PHE A 61 1.28 5.12 8.53
C PHE A 61 1.52 4.30 7.27
N VAL A 62 0.45 3.88 6.62
CA VAL A 62 0.52 3.31 5.27
C VAL A 62 0.39 4.46 4.27
N GLY A 63 1.33 4.56 3.35
CA GLY A 63 1.33 5.56 2.30
C GLY A 63 1.50 4.96 0.92
N GLN A 64 1.27 5.80 -0.08
CA GLN A 64 1.49 5.46 -1.48
C GLN A 64 2.37 6.53 -2.13
N THR A 65 3.33 6.07 -2.90
CA THR A 65 4.20 6.96 -3.69
C THR A 65 3.44 7.53 -4.89
N GLN A 66 3.72 8.77 -5.22
CA GLN A 66 3.16 9.47 -6.37
C GLN A 66 4.25 10.29 -7.06
N SER A 67 4.20 10.39 -8.38
CA SER A 67 5.05 11.32 -9.12
C SER A 67 4.80 12.77 -8.67
N SER A 68 5.87 13.57 -8.56
CA SER A 68 5.73 14.99 -8.22
C SER A 68 5.07 15.78 -9.34
N ARG A 69 5.23 15.34 -10.58
CA ARG A 69 4.53 15.87 -11.77
C ARG A 69 4.28 14.74 -12.75
N GLU A 70 3.08 14.67 -13.25
CA GLU A 70 2.69 13.73 -14.29
C GLU A 70 1.98 14.50 -15.40
N VAL A 71 2.42 14.28 -16.64
CA VAL A 71 1.89 14.98 -17.80
C VAL A 71 1.53 13.98 -18.88
N GLU A 72 0.29 14.04 -19.31
CA GLU A 72 -0.17 13.33 -20.50
C GLU A 72 0.36 14.02 -21.75
N ILE A 73 1.04 13.30 -22.60
CA ILE A 73 1.56 13.77 -23.88
C ILE A 73 0.49 13.52 -24.93
N ARG A 74 -0.07 14.60 -25.45
CA ARG A 74 -1.15 14.56 -26.43
C ARG A 74 -0.73 15.25 -27.71
N ALA A 75 -1.16 14.70 -28.85
CA ALA A 75 -1.00 15.36 -30.14
C ALA A 75 -1.87 16.62 -30.21
N ARG A 76 -1.33 17.71 -30.79
CA ARG A 76 -2.04 18.98 -31.01
C ARG A 76 -2.61 19.11 -32.40
N VAL A 77 -2.16 18.27 -33.34
CA VAL A 77 -2.61 18.20 -34.73
C VAL A 77 -3.02 16.80 -35.07
N GLU A 78 -3.96 16.65 -35.98
CA GLU A 78 -4.43 15.37 -36.50
C GLU A 78 -3.52 14.89 -37.63
N GLY A 79 -3.41 13.56 -37.81
CA GLY A 79 -2.60 12.97 -38.86
C GLY A 79 -2.12 11.57 -38.51
N PHE A 80 -1.34 10.97 -39.36
CA PHE A 80 -0.75 9.67 -39.10
C PHE A 80 0.50 9.77 -38.25
N LEU A 81 0.61 8.90 -37.24
CA LEU A 81 1.81 8.77 -36.43
C LEU A 81 2.91 8.08 -37.26
N ASP A 82 3.95 8.82 -37.63
CA ASP A 82 5.02 8.29 -38.49
C ASP A 82 6.02 7.46 -37.68
N LYS A 83 6.55 8.04 -36.58
CA LYS A 83 7.63 7.41 -35.78
C LYS A 83 7.51 7.73 -34.30
N ARG A 84 7.95 6.77 -33.49
CA ARG A 84 8.30 6.96 -32.08
C ARG A 84 9.80 7.19 -31.94
N LEU A 85 10.22 8.25 -31.26
CA LEU A 85 11.60 8.69 -31.16
C LEU A 85 12.23 8.46 -29.78
N TYR A 86 11.56 7.71 -28.89
CA TYR A 86 12.03 7.38 -27.54
C TYR A 86 11.85 5.87 -27.27
N ILE A 87 12.56 5.38 -26.26
CA ILE A 87 12.39 4.02 -25.74
C ILE A 87 11.40 4.06 -24.57
N GLU A 88 10.40 3.19 -24.59
CA GLU A 88 9.40 3.08 -23.55
C GLU A 88 10.02 2.65 -22.23
N GLY A 89 9.65 3.30 -21.14
CA GLY A 89 10.21 3.02 -19.83
C GLY A 89 11.55 3.68 -19.54
N ASP A 90 12.11 4.44 -20.48
CA ASP A 90 13.35 5.19 -20.28
C ASP A 90 13.12 6.61 -19.76
N LEU A 91 14.17 7.17 -19.20
CA LEU A 91 14.22 8.57 -18.76
C LEU A 91 14.31 9.49 -19.99
N VAL A 92 13.29 10.33 -20.17
CA VAL A 92 13.26 11.36 -21.20
C VAL A 92 13.53 12.74 -20.61
N ARG A 93 14.16 13.62 -21.39
CA ARG A 93 14.48 14.99 -20.96
C ARG A 93 13.44 15.98 -21.47
N SER A 94 13.27 17.07 -20.73
CA SER A 94 12.47 18.20 -21.23
C SER A 94 13.01 18.72 -22.57
N GLY A 95 12.13 18.91 -23.56
CA GLY A 95 12.49 19.29 -24.93
C GLY A 95 12.95 18.14 -25.82
N GLN A 96 13.01 16.89 -25.32
CA GLN A 96 13.32 15.70 -26.13
C GLN A 96 12.15 15.36 -27.04
N PRO A 97 12.37 15.13 -28.36
CA PRO A 97 11.32 14.66 -29.27
C PRO A 97 10.91 13.24 -28.91
N LEU A 98 9.60 13.02 -28.79
CA LEU A 98 9.01 11.72 -28.43
C LEU A 98 8.32 11.05 -29.62
N PHE A 99 7.59 11.83 -30.41
CA PHE A 99 6.85 11.32 -31.56
C PHE A 99 6.95 12.26 -32.75
N GLN A 100 6.85 11.66 -33.92
CA GLN A 100 6.77 12.36 -35.20
C GLN A 100 5.46 12.01 -35.89
N ILE A 101 4.67 13.01 -36.23
CA ILE A 101 3.48 12.92 -37.06
C ILE A 101 3.89 13.17 -38.52
N ASP A 102 3.22 12.58 -39.49
CA ASP A 102 3.52 12.82 -40.92
C ASP A 102 3.50 14.31 -41.26
N THR A 103 4.67 14.81 -41.66
CA THR A 103 4.88 16.23 -41.94
C THR A 103 4.49 16.65 -43.33
N LYS A 104 4.26 15.71 -44.25
CA LYS A 104 4.05 16.01 -45.68
C LYS A 104 2.86 16.92 -45.94
N PRO A 105 1.64 16.67 -45.38
CA PRO A 105 0.49 17.55 -45.58
C PRO A 105 0.73 18.97 -45.02
N PHE A 106 1.42 19.07 -43.86
CA PHE A 106 1.73 20.34 -43.24
C PHE A 106 2.76 21.14 -44.01
N ASN A 107 3.77 20.47 -44.59
CA ASN A 107 4.75 21.13 -45.46
C ASN A 107 4.09 21.66 -46.73
N ALA A 108 3.15 20.91 -47.35
CA ALA A 108 2.39 21.36 -48.50
C ALA A 108 1.55 22.62 -48.15
N THR A 109 0.86 22.60 -47.01
CA THR A 109 0.10 23.78 -46.52
C THR A 109 1.00 24.98 -46.24
N LEU A 110 2.17 24.76 -45.66
CA LEU A 110 3.14 25.81 -45.42
C LEU A 110 3.64 26.45 -46.71
N GLN A 111 3.92 25.63 -47.73
CA GLN A 111 4.39 26.12 -49.04
C GLN A 111 3.27 26.92 -49.75
N SER A 112 2.01 26.45 -49.68
CA SER A 112 0.85 27.18 -50.19
C SER A 112 0.70 28.56 -49.53
N SER A 113 0.79 28.60 -48.19
CA SER A 113 0.69 29.88 -47.40
C SER A 113 1.85 30.82 -47.74
N LYS A 114 3.07 30.34 -47.96
CA LYS A 114 4.20 31.15 -48.46
C LYS A 114 3.92 31.78 -49.84
N GLY A 115 3.33 30.96 -50.75
CA GLY A 115 2.91 31.47 -52.07
C GLY A 115 1.86 32.58 -51.95
N GLN A 116 0.90 32.40 -51.04
CA GLN A 116 -0.14 33.44 -50.80
C GLN A 116 0.44 34.76 -50.25
N VAL A 117 1.40 34.71 -49.32
CA VAL A 117 2.10 35.93 -48.86
C VAL A 117 2.84 36.58 -50.02
N ALA A 118 3.58 35.84 -50.85
CA ALA A 118 4.29 36.37 -52.01
C ALA A 118 3.35 37.05 -53.02
N GLN A 119 2.17 36.44 -53.26
CA GLN A 119 1.14 37.03 -54.12
C GLN A 119 0.61 38.35 -53.59
N GLN A 120 0.24 38.43 -52.29
CA GLN A 120 -0.25 39.65 -51.67
C GLN A 120 0.85 40.73 -51.57
N GLN A 121 2.09 40.34 -51.35
CA GLN A 121 3.21 41.27 -51.34
C GLN A 121 3.40 41.94 -52.71
N ALA A 122 3.35 41.16 -53.82
CA ALA A 122 3.42 41.73 -55.18
C ALA A 122 2.25 42.69 -55.48
N ALA A 123 1.05 42.38 -54.95
CA ALA A 123 -0.09 43.31 -55.05
C ALA A 123 0.13 44.61 -54.29
N LEU A 124 0.69 44.52 -53.08
CA LEU A 124 1.05 45.67 -52.26
C LEU A 124 2.13 46.54 -52.95
N ASP A 125 3.19 45.90 -53.49
CA ASP A 125 4.26 46.59 -54.20
C ASP A 125 3.68 47.39 -55.40
N THR A 126 2.73 46.78 -56.14
CA THR A 126 2.04 47.43 -57.23
C THR A 126 1.21 48.63 -56.76
N ALA A 127 0.46 48.50 -55.64
CA ALA A 127 -0.36 49.57 -55.06
C ALA A 127 0.52 50.72 -54.53
N VAL A 128 1.61 50.41 -53.87
CA VAL A 128 2.63 51.37 -53.37
C VAL A 128 3.24 52.14 -54.54
N ALA A 129 3.66 51.44 -55.62
CA ALA A 129 4.21 52.06 -56.82
C ALA A 129 3.22 53.01 -57.47
N ASN A 130 1.91 52.64 -57.56
CA ASN A 130 0.85 53.48 -58.07
C ASN A 130 0.64 54.73 -57.19
N LEU A 131 0.55 54.54 -55.85
CA LEU A 131 0.38 55.69 -54.91
C LEU A 131 1.57 56.67 -55.00
N ASN A 132 2.80 56.13 -55.10
CA ASN A 132 4.00 56.97 -55.25
C ASN A 132 4.01 57.77 -56.56
N ARG A 133 3.33 57.30 -57.60
CA ARG A 133 3.17 57.99 -58.87
C ARG A 133 2.07 59.04 -58.78
N VAL A 134 0.92 58.74 -58.19
CA VAL A 134 -0.26 59.63 -58.08
C VAL A 134 -0.03 60.76 -57.08
N ARG A 135 0.65 60.50 -55.98
CA ARG A 135 0.86 61.45 -54.89
C ARG A 135 1.49 62.79 -55.34
N PRO A 136 2.60 62.84 -56.11
CA PRO A 136 3.17 64.09 -56.59
C PRO A 136 2.28 64.77 -57.62
N LEU A 137 1.57 64.06 -58.53
CA LEU A 137 0.66 64.61 -59.51
C LEU A 137 -0.55 65.31 -58.86
N ALA A 138 -1.03 64.73 -57.75
CA ALA A 138 -2.09 65.37 -56.95
C ALA A 138 -1.64 66.67 -56.30
N ALA A 139 -0.37 66.75 -55.85
CA ALA A 139 0.20 68.00 -55.30
C ALA A 139 0.31 69.09 -56.36
N GLU A 140 0.54 68.69 -57.62
CA GLU A 140 0.58 69.61 -58.77
C GLU A 140 -0.84 69.91 -59.39
N ASN A 141 -1.92 69.37 -58.77
CA ASN A 141 -3.32 69.43 -59.28
C ASN A 141 -3.49 68.75 -60.66
N ALA A 142 -2.60 67.89 -61.09
CA ALA A 142 -2.65 67.15 -62.34
C ALA A 142 -3.61 65.93 -62.34
N VAL A 143 -4.06 65.51 -61.15
CA VAL A 143 -5.07 64.47 -60.95
C VAL A 143 -6.08 64.87 -59.88
N SER A 144 -7.24 64.21 -59.83
CA SER A 144 -8.29 64.57 -58.86
C SER A 144 -7.92 64.05 -57.40
N LYS A 145 -8.48 64.75 -56.39
CA LYS A 145 -8.35 64.29 -54.99
C LYS A 145 -8.92 62.89 -54.81
N LYS A 146 -9.96 62.54 -55.56
CA LYS A 146 -10.55 61.23 -55.54
C LYS A 146 -9.53 60.14 -55.99
N ASP A 147 -8.75 60.41 -57.06
CA ASP A 147 -7.74 59.50 -57.56
C ASP A 147 -6.64 59.22 -56.49
N LEU A 148 -6.25 60.26 -55.73
CA LEU A 148 -5.33 60.16 -54.60
C LEU A 148 -5.91 59.28 -53.48
N ASP A 149 -7.18 59.56 -53.07
CA ASP A 149 -7.85 58.84 -52.01
C ASP A 149 -8.07 57.40 -52.40
N ASP A 150 -8.40 57.11 -53.67
CA ASP A 150 -8.50 55.73 -54.21
C ASP A 150 -7.16 54.98 -54.20
N ALA A 151 -6.04 55.69 -54.52
CA ALA A 151 -4.71 55.08 -54.46
C ALA A 151 -4.23 54.79 -53.02
N ILE A 152 -4.52 55.69 -52.08
CA ILE A 152 -4.25 55.48 -50.65
C ILE A 152 -5.07 54.30 -50.15
N GLY A 153 -6.39 54.27 -50.46
CA GLY A 153 -7.25 53.16 -50.05
C GLY A 153 -6.84 51.81 -50.68
N ALA A 154 -6.31 51.80 -51.90
CA ALA A 154 -5.77 50.58 -52.54
C ALA A 154 -4.52 50.06 -51.82
N GLU A 155 -3.58 50.99 -51.48
CA GLU A 155 -2.37 50.60 -50.70
C GLU A 155 -2.75 50.04 -49.33
N GLN A 156 -3.65 50.71 -48.61
CA GLN A 156 -4.08 50.27 -47.30
C GLN A 156 -4.77 48.88 -47.35
N ARG A 157 -5.63 48.63 -48.35
CA ARG A 157 -6.27 47.32 -48.56
C ARG A 157 -5.23 46.24 -48.85
N ALA A 158 -4.27 46.51 -49.76
CA ALA A 158 -3.21 45.58 -50.11
C ALA A 158 -2.31 45.26 -48.90
N ARG A 159 -1.98 46.27 -48.08
CA ARG A 159 -1.22 46.08 -46.84
C ARG A 159 -1.97 45.18 -45.84
N ALA A 160 -3.28 45.42 -45.66
CA ALA A 160 -4.11 44.57 -44.80
C ALA A 160 -4.21 43.13 -45.32
N ALA A 161 -4.20 42.92 -46.66
CA ALA A 161 -4.21 41.61 -47.27
C ALA A 161 -2.88 40.85 -47.03
N VAL A 162 -1.73 41.54 -47.07
CA VAL A 162 -0.42 40.94 -46.69
C VAL A 162 -0.45 40.51 -45.23
N PHE A 163 -0.89 41.37 -44.31
CA PHE A 163 -0.98 41.05 -42.89
C PHE A 163 -1.88 39.81 -42.64
N ALA A 164 -3.01 39.71 -43.31
CA ALA A 164 -3.88 38.52 -43.22
C ALA A 164 -3.19 37.24 -43.74
N ALA A 165 -2.46 37.32 -44.86
CA ALA A 165 -1.72 36.21 -45.42
C ALA A 165 -0.54 35.78 -44.53
N GLU A 166 0.14 36.71 -43.88
CA GLU A 166 1.18 36.43 -42.88
C GLU A 166 0.62 35.69 -41.67
N GLY A 167 -0.58 36.04 -41.19
CA GLY A 167 -1.28 35.31 -40.13
C GLY A 167 -1.57 33.86 -40.49
N GLN A 168 -1.98 33.61 -41.75
CA GLN A 168 -2.18 32.24 -42.27
C GLN A 168 -0.86 31.46 -42.35
N LEU A 169 0.22 32.12 -42.83
CA LEU A 169 1.56 31.52 -42.86
C LEU A 169 2.05 31.12 -41.46
N GLN A 170 1.86 32.00 -40.48
CA GLN A 170 2.22 31.73 -39.08
C GLN A 170 1.45 30.50 -38.55
N THR A 171 0.15 30.40 -38.83
CA THR A 171 -0.67 29.22 -38.45
C THR A 171 -0.14 27.93 -39.08
N ALA A 172 0.22 27.97 -40.35
CA ALA A 172 0.79 26.81 -41.06
C ALA A 172 2.16 26.39 -40.45
N GLN A 173 2.99 27.37 -40.06
CA GLN A 173 4.28 27.14 -39.39
C GLN A 173 4.09 26.47 -38.01
N LEU A 174 3.13 26.98 -37.20
CA LEU A 174 2.80 26.41 -35.90
C LEU A 174 2.32 24.97 -36.02
N ASN A 175 1.41 24.69 -36.97
CA ASN A 175 0.89 23.36 -37.20
C ASN A 175 1.99 22.37 -37.63
N LEU A 176 2.93 22.80 -38.49
CA LEU A 176 4.09 22.00 -38.82
C LEU A 176 4.99 21.77 -37.58
N GLY A 177 5.20 22.78 -36.73
CA GLY A 177 5.93 22.63 -35.47
C GLY A 177 5.30 21.62 -34.53
N TYR A 178 3.96 21.51 -34.52
CA TYR A 178 3.22 20.56 -33.69
C TYR A 178 3.27 19.11 -34.20
N THR A 179 3.77 18.86 -35.41
CA THR A 179 3.98 17.49 -35.90
C THR A 179 5.09 16.76 -35.18
N THR A 180 6.05 17.47 -34.56
CA THR A 180 7.02 16.89 -33.66
C THR A 180 6.57 17.11 -32.23
N VAL A 181 6.27 16.05 -31.51
CA VAL A 181 5.78 16.10 -30.13
C VAL A 181 6.94 15.95 -29.18
N TYR A 182 7.13 16.93 -28.29
CA TYR A 182 8.23 16.99 -27.34
C TYR A 182 7.76 16.74 -25.92
N SER A 183 8.68 16.22 -25.07
CA SER A 183 8.43 16.14 -23.64
C SER A 183 8.49 17.51 -22.98
N PRO A 184 7.47 17.92 -22.18
CA PRO A 184 7.50 19.18 -21.46
C PRO A 184 8.31 19.13 -20.16
N LEU A 185 8.68 17.93 -19.69
CA LEU A 185 9.42 17.72 -18.45
C LEU A 185 10.43 16.59 -18.59
N THR A 186 11.40 16.56 -17.67
CA THR A 186 12.31 15.42 -17.49
C THR A 186 11.67 14.41 -16.56
N GLY A 187 11.51 13.15 -17.02
CA GLY A 187 10.86 12.11 -16.25
C GLY A 187 10.87 10.75 -16.93
N LEU A 188 10.31 9.75 -16.28
CA LEU A 188 10.17 8.40 -16.82
C LEU A 188 9.00 8.37 -17.82
N SER A 189 9.27 7.89 -19.02
CA SER A 189 8.25 7.71 -20.05
C SER A 189 7.46 6.42 -19.81
N SER A 190 6.16 6.47 -20.10
CA SER A 190 5.30 5.29 -20.14
C SER A 190 5.33 4.66 -21.56
N PHE A 191 4.60 3.56 -21.72
CA PHE A 191 4.40 2.94 -23.03
C PHE A 191 3.54 3.83 -23.94
N ALA A 192 3.73 3.71 -25.25
CA ALA A 192 2.92 4.41 -26.24
C ALA A 192 1.50 3.82 -26.27
N LYS A 193 0.51 4.70 -26.19
CA LYS A 193 -0.90 4.31 -26.27
C LYS A 193 -1.33 3.96 -27.72
N LEU A 194 -0.63 4.56 -28.69
CA LEU A 194 -0.88 4.40 -30.12
C LEU A 194 0.41 3.95 -30.82
N GLN A 195 0.26 3.06 -31.78
CA GLN A 195 1.38 2.51 -32.55
C GLN A 195 1.66 3.37 -33.79
N GLU A 196 2.87 3.24 -34.33
CA GLU A 196 3.25 3.84 -35.62
C GLU A 196 2.25 3.40 -36.73
N GLY A 197 1.87 4.32 -37.58
CA GLY A 197 0.83 4.12 -38.59
C GLY A 197 -0.61 4.42 -38.12
N SER A 198 -0.83 4.64 -36.80
CA SER A 198 -2.17 4.99 -36.31
C SER A 198 -2.55 6.41 -36.69
N TYR A 199 -3.83 6.64 -36.97
CA TYR A 199 -4.36 7.97 -37.21
C TYR A 199 -4.74 8.66 -35.90
N LEU A 200 -4.24 9.87 -35.71
CA LEU A 200 -4.49 10.74 -34.56
C LEU A 200 -5.66 11.66 -34.88
N SER A 201 -6.66 11.68 -34.03
CA SER A 201 -7.83 12.55 -34.11
C SER A 201 -8.08 13.28 -32.77
N ALA A 202 -8.98 14.22 -32.74
CA ALA A 202 -9.34 14.96 -31.53
C ALA A 202 -9.78 14.04 -30.38
N SER A 203 -10.44 12.92 -30.67
CA SER A 203 -10.89 11.93 -29.67
C SER A 203 -9.82 10.92 -29.29
N ASN A 204 -8.77 10.73 -30.10
CA ASN A 204 -7.72 9.72 -29.91
C ASN A 204 -6.34 10.37 -30.12
N ASN A 205 -5.95 11.27 -29.22
CA ASN A 205 -4.72 12.04 -29.30
C ASN A 205 -3.74 11.78 -28.15
N LEU A 206 -4.09 10.91 -27.19
CA LEU A 206 -3.21 10.55 -26.08
C LEU A 206 -2.12 9.59 -26.57
N LEU A 207 -0.86 10.05 -26.51
CA LEU A 207 0.28 9.32 -27.03
C LEU A 207 1.00 8.52 -25.92
N THR A 208 1.33 9.18 -24.82
CA THR A 208 2.01 8.57 -23.66
C THR A 208 1.86 9.46 -22.43
N THR A 209 2.39 9.01 -21.30
CA THR A 209 2.50 9.79 -20.08
C THR A 209 3.96 9.88 -19.67
N VAL A 210 4.39 11.04 -19.19
CA VAL A 210 5.73 11.24 -18.63
C VAL A 210 5.59 11.66 -17.17
N SER A 211 6.26 10.91 -16.28
CA SER A 211 6.18 11.09 -14.83
C SER A 211 7.52 11.51 -14.25
N GLN A 212 7.55 12.62 -13.54
CA GLN A 212 8.75 13.08 -12.82
C GLN A 212 8.92 12.27 -11.55
N LEU A 213 10.08 11.59 -11.41
CA LEU A 213 10.37 10.72 -10.28
C LEU A 213 11.21 11.38 -9.19
N ASP A 214 11.90 12.47 -9.50
CA ASP A 214 12.72 13.21 -8.53
C ASP A 214 12.35 14.70 -8.59
N PRO A 215 11.88 15.27 -7.46
CA PRO A 215 11.50 14.58 -6.22
C PRO A 215 10.28 13.68 -6.41
N ILE A 216 10.11 12.68 -5.53
CA ILE A 216 8.91 11.85 -5.47
C ILE A 216 8.04 12.25 -4.26
N TRP A 217 6.74 12.13 -4.38
CA TRP A 217 5.81 12.34 -3.30
C TRP A 217 5.40 11.03 -2.66
N VAL A 218 5.16 11.09 -1.37
CA VAL A 218 4.54 10.00 -0.61
C VAL A 218 3.32 10.57 0.10
N ASN A 219 2.17 10.09 -0.30
CA ASN A 219 0.89 10.48 0.28
C ASN A 219 0.48 9.43 1.31
N PHE A 220 0.05 9.86 2.47
CA PHE A 220 -0.50 9.01 3.53
C PHE A 220 -1.63 9.73 4.24
N SER A 221 -2.52 8.97 4.85
CA SER A 221 -3.69 9.51 5.54
C SER A 221 -3.54 9.40 7.05
N VAL A 222 -3.90 10.44 7.75
CA VAL A 222 -3.91 10.49 9.23
C VAL A 222 -5.34 10.63 9.69
N SER A 223 -5.75 9.83 10.67
CA SER A 223 -7.12 9.88 11.18
C SER A 223 -7.33 11.04 12.15
N GLU A 224 -8.55 11.55 12.19
CA GLU A 224 -8.95 12.59 13.15
C GLU A 224 -8.73 12.13 14.60
N ASN A 225 -9.10 10.88 14.91
CA ASN A 225 -8.94 10.31 16.25
C ASN A 225 -7.47 10.27 16.69
N GLU A 226 -6.53 9.94 15.78
CA GLU A 226 -5.10 9.96 16.09
C GLU A 226 -4.61 11.37 16.33
N THR A 227 -5.05 12.31 15.49
CA THR A 227 -4.68 13.72 15.63
C THR A 227 -5.15 14.30 16.96
N LEU A 228 -6.39 14.03 17.34
CA LEU A 228 -6.95 14.47 18.63
C LEU A 228 -6.20 13.84 19.80
N ARG A 229 -5.87 12.55 19.72
CA ARG A 229 -5.08 11.87 20.74
C ARG A 229 -3.68 12.48 20.90
N TYR A 230 -2.97 12.72 19.80
CA TYR A 230 -1.63 13.32 19.85
C TYR A 230 -1.66 14.76 20.38
N ARG A 231 -2.72 15.52 20.05
CA ARG A 231 -2.93 16.86 20.61
C ARG A 231 -3.17 16.81 22.12
N ASP A 232 -4.05 15.93 22.58
CA ASP A 232 -4.33 15.73 24.02
C ASP A 232 -3.06 15.28 24.78
N GLU A 233 -2.28 14.35 24.22
CA GLU A 233 -1.00 13.94 24.80
C GLU A 233 0.02 15.10 24.83
N ALA A 234 0.02 15.96 23.82
CA ALA A 234 0.90 17.13 23.77
C ALA A 234 0.48 18.21 24.78
N GLU A 235 -0.82 18.49 24.92
CA GLU A 235 -1.37 19.42 25.91
C GLU A 235 -1.09 18.97 27.35
N LYS A 236 -1.13 17.66 27.60
CA LYS A 236 -0.78 17.06 28.90
C LYS A 236 0.72 16.95 29.17
N GLY A 237 1.56 17.33 28.20
CA GLY A 237 3.01 17.25 28.31
C GLY A 237 3.59 15.83 28.18
N TYR A 238 2.79 14.84 27.80
CA TYR A 238 3.25 13.45 27.55
C TYR A 238 3.90 13.27 26.18
N LEU A 239 3.69 14.22 25.29
CA LEU A 239 4.27 14.23 23.95
C LEU A 239 4.78 15.64 23.63
N ARG A 240 6.01 15.76 23.17
CA ARG A 240 6.56 17.00 22.64
C ARG A 240 6.71 16.86 21.12
N LEU A 241 5.97 17.67 20.39
CA LEU A 241 6.03 17.73 18.94
C LEU A 241 7.21 18.63 18.51
N PRO A 242 7.77 18.44 17.32
CA PRO A 242 8.81 19.30 16.80
C PRO A 242 8.30 20.73 16.59
N LYS A 243 9.21 21.71 16.69
CA LYS A 243 8.88 23.11 16.41
C LYS A 243 8.38 23.25 14.97
N ASP A 244 7.39 24.11 14.76
CA ASP A 244 6.81 24.41 13.45
C ASP A 244 6.25 23.21 12.69
N ASN A 245 5.92 22.11 13.41
CA ASN A 245 5.48 20.83 12.81
C ASN A 245 6.47 20.28 11.77
N ALA A 246 7.76 20.59 11.89
CA ALA A 246 8.80 20.12 11.00
C ALA A 246 9.13 18.64 11.29
N PHE A 247 8.29 17.75 10.78
CA PHE A 247 8.49 16.32 10.88
C PHE A 247 9.37 15.81 9.75
N ASP A 248 10.36 15.00 10.10
CA ASP A 248 11.09 14.20 9.13
C ASP A 248 10.31 12.91 8.81
N VAL A 249 10.43 12.45 7.58
CA VAL A 249 9.73 11.26 7.10
C VAL A 249 10.73 10.25 6.60
N GLN A 250 10.67 9.05 7.17
CA GLN A 250 11.42 7.88 6.72
C GLN A 250 10.46 6.92 6.03
N VAL A 251 10.85 6.42 4.87
CA VAL A 251 10.06 5.43 4.12
C VAL A 251 10.67 4.04 4.28
N VAL A 252 9.80 3.06 4.53
CA VAL A 252 10.14 1.65 4.60
C VAL A 252 9.40 0.93 3.47
N LEU A 253 10.14 0.22 2.64
CA LEU A 253 9.62 -0.53 1.50
C LEU A 253 8.86 -1.78 1.95
N ALA A 254 8.12 -2.41 1.04
CA ALA A 254 7.32 -3.60 1.34
C ALA A 254 8.15 -4.80 1.82
N ASP A 255 9.42 -4.89 1.44
CA ASP A 255 10.38 -5.91 1.90
C ASP A 255 10.98 -5.61 3.28
N GLY A 256 10.62 -4.48 3.91
CA GLY A 256 11.18 -4.02 5.17
C GLY A 256 12.47 -3.20 5.04
N THR A 257 12.98 -3.00 3.83
CA THR A 257 14.16 -2.17 3.59
C THR A 257 13.84 -0.70 3.84
N ILE A 258 14.72 0.00 4.56
CA ILE A 258 14.59 1.43 4.80
C ILE A 258 15.13 2.18 3.58
N PHE A 259 14.31 3.07 3.01
CA PHE A 259 14.75 3.95 1.93
C PHE A 259 15.81 4.93 2.47
N PRO A 260 16.97 5.08 1.79
CA PRO A 260 18.12 5.79 2.37
C PRO A 260 17.89 7.29 2.57
N ASN A 261 17.06 7.93 1.72
CA ASN A 261 16.80 9.36 1.81
C ASN A 261 15.61 9.63 2.71
N GLN A 262 15.79 10.53 3.67
CA GLN A 262 14.68 11.07 4.44
C GLN A 262 13.99 12.18 3.67
N GLY A 263 12.69 12.31 3.89
CA GLY A 263 11.86 13.37 3.36
C GLY A 263 11.32 14.28 4.45
N ARG A 264 10.52 15.26 4.02
CA ARG A 264 9.80 16.17 4.93
C ARG A 264 8.36 16.29 4.50
N ILE A 265 7.49 16.52 5.47
CA ILE A 265 6.10 16.87 5.20
C ILE A 265 6.08 18.22 4.50
N SER A 266 5.48 18.27 3.32
CA SER A 266 5.36 19.49 2.50
C SER A 266 3.94 20.05 2.46
N PHE A 267 2.95 19.19 2.72
CA PHE A 267 1.55 19.54 2.66
C PHE A 267 0.72 18.65 3.58
N ALA A 268 -0.25 19.23 4.24
CA ALA A 268 -1.32 18.55 4.94
C ALA A 268 -2.64 19.18 4.52
N ASP A 269 -3.60 18.35 4.08
CA ASP A 269 -4.90 18.84 3.65
C ASP A 269 -5.66 19.41 4.85
N PRO A 270 -6.20 20.63 4.78
CA PRO A 270 -7.00 21.18 5.87
C PRO A 270 -8.36 20.50 6.03
N SER A 271 -8.79 19.72 5.05
CA SER A 271 -10.10 19.08 4.99
C SER A 271 -10.02 17.60 5.32
N TYR A 272 -10.95 17.13 6.13
CA TYR A 272 -11.14 15.68 6.34
C TYR A 272 -11.99 15.07 5.24
N SER A 273 -11.62 13.90 4.78
CA SER A 273 -12.47 13.05 3.94
C SER A 273 -13.72 12.63 4.72
N LYS A 274 -14.90 12.90 4.15
CA LYS A 274 -16.18 12.56 4.77
C LYS A 274 -16.42 11.06 4.88
N ASP A 275 -15.80 10.27 4.01
CA ASP A 275 -15.99 8.83 3.93
C ASP A 275 -15.12 8.08 4.95
N THR A 276 -13.93 8.61 5.24
CA THR A 276 -12.92 7.89 6.06
C THR A 276 -12.56 8.60 7.37
N GLY A 277 -12.95 9.88 7.56
CA GLY A 277 -12.54 10.68 8.72
C GLY A 277 -11.03 10.89 8.81
N THR A 278 -10.34 10.88 7.65
CA THR A 278 -8.89 11.07 7.57
C THR A 278 -8.56 12.29 6.73
N PHE A 279 -7.41 12.92 6.95
CA PHE A 279 -6.87 13.95 6.06
C PHE A 279 -5.57 13.48 5.41
N LEU A 280 -5.33 13.98 4.20
CA LEU A 280 -4.17 13.63 3.40
C LEU A 280 -2.95 14.42 3.84
N VAL A 281 -1.85 13.72 4.05
CA VAL A 281 -0.53 14.31 4.29
C VAL A 281 0.40 13.90 3.16
N ARG A 282 1.21 14.84 2.67
CA ARG A 282 2.19 14.61 1.63
C ARG A 282 3.60 14.89 2.14
N ALA A 283 4.46 13.91 1.97
CA ALA A 283 5.90 14.08 2.15
C ALA A 283 6.62 14.14 0.79
N VAL A 284 7.70 14.88 0.73
CA VAL A 284 8.58 14.99 -0.44
C VAL A 284 9.92 14.36 -0.12
N LEU A 285 10.36 13.45 -1.00
CA LEU A 285 11.63 12.73 -0.87
C LEU A 285 12.47 12.90 -2.15
N ALA A 286 13.79 13.00 -1.97
CA ALA A 286 14.72 12.92 -3.08
C ALA A 286 14.82 11.48 -3.58
N ASN A 287 14.68 11.26 -4.90
CA ASN A 287 14.65 9.93 -5.53
C ASN A 287 15.54 9.88 -6.78
N GLN A 288 16.74 10.41 -6.67
CA GLN A 288 17.69 10.57 -7.79
C GLN A 288 17.99 9.27 -8.53
N LYS A 289 18.01 8.14 -7.81
CA LYS A 289 18.25 6.80 -8.38
C LYS A 289 16.97 6.13 -8.90
N ALA A 290 15.82 6.81 -8.90
CA ALA A 290 14.52 6.27 -9.33
C ALA A 290 14.14 4.91 -8.68
N GLN A 291 14.58 4.69 -7.44
CA GLN A 291 14.30 3.45 -6.68
C GLN A 291 12.83 3.36 -6.28
N LEU A 292 12.21 4.51 -5.94
CA LEU A 292 10.78 4.60 -5.71
C LEU A 292 10.08 4.88 -7.05
N ARG A 293 9.04 4.11 -7.33
CA ARG A 293 8.18 4.30 -8.50
C ARG A 293 6.79 4.76 -8.05
N PRO A 294 6.07 5.56 -8.83
CA PRO A 294 4.69 5.94 -8.51
C PRO A 294 3.78 4.72 -8.34
N GLY A 295 2.83 4.81 -7.42
CA GLY A 295 1.87 3.74 -7.15
C GLY A 295 2.34 2.67 -6.17
N GLN A 296 3.58 2.71 -5.66
CA GLN A 296 4.05 1.76 -4.66
C GLN A 296 3.45 2.03 -3.28
N PHE A 297 3.00 0.99 -2.60
CA PHE A 297 2.66 1.07 -1.18
C PHE A 297 3.92 0.98 -0.33
N VAL A 298 4.01 1.86 0.64
CA VAL A 298 5.14 2.00 1.55
C VAL A 298 4.66 2.25 2.97
N ARG A 299 5.48 1.89 3.96
CA ARG A 299 5.26 2.32 5.34
C ARG A 299 5.99 3.64 5.56
N VAL A 300 5.28 4.59 6.10
CA VAL A 300 5.74 5.95 6.35
C VAL A 300 5.96 6.12 7.84
N MET A 301 7.19 6.35 8.25
CA MET A 301 7.54 6.65 9.65
C MET A 301 7.75 8.16 9.78
N VAL A 302 6.88 8.79 10.52
CA VAL A 302 6.96 10.22 10.84
C VAL A 302 7.76 10.38 12.11
N LEU A 303 8.89 11.09 12.04
CA LEU A 303 9.90 11.24 13.06
C LEU A 303 9.92 12.67 13.60
N GLY A 304 10.49 12.87 14.80
CA GLY A 304 10.71 14.20 15.40
C GLY A 304 9.90 14.46 16.67
N ALA A 305 8.93 13.62 16.98
CA ALA A 305 8.24 13.69 18.26
C ALA A 305 9.05 13.03 19.39
N VAL A 306 8.93 13.53 20.61
CA VAL A 306 9.64 13.03 21.80
C VAL A 306 8.66 12.89 22.96
N ARG A 307 8.71 11.76 23.66
CA ARG A 307 8.04 11.59 24.97
C ARG A 307 9.01 11.97 26.07
N PRO A 308 8.82 13.14 26.72
CA PRO A 308 9.69 13.57 27.81
C PRO A 308 9.47 12.72 29.07
N ASN A 309 10.53 12.54 29.86
CA ASN A 309 10.52 11.83 31.14
C ASN A 309 9.79 10.48 31.11
N SER A 310 9.92 9.76 30.01
CA SER A 310 9.20 8.49 29.77
C SER A 310 9.92 7.32 30.46
N VAL A 311 9.11 6.44 31.04
CA VAL A 311 9.54 5.14 31.56
C VAL A 311 9.24 4.06 30.56
N LEU A 312 10.28 3.37 30.09
CA LEU A 312 10.18 2.23 29.20
C LEU A 312 10.49 0.94 29.96
N VAL A 313 9.64 -0.07 29.75
CA VAL A 313 9.80 -1.39 30.37
C VAL A 313 9.58 -2.45 29.28
N PRO A 314 10.44 -3.49 29.18
CA PRO A 314 10.23 -4.57 28.23
C PRO A 314 8.84 -5.20 28.37
N GLN A 315 8.17 -5.48 27.25
CA GLN A 315 6.79 -6.00 27.23
C GLN A 315 6.61 -7.23 28.13
N ARG A 316 7.61 -8.12 28.18
CA ARG A 316 7.60 -9.34 28.98
C ARG A 316 7.60 -9.10 30.50
N ALA A 317 7.98 -7.91 30.96
CA ALA A 317 7.92 -7.54 32.37
C ALA A 317 6.50 -7.17 32.82
N VAL A 318 5.66 -6.75 31.91
CA VAL A 318 4.28 -6.33 32.19
C VAL A 318 3.37 -7.54 32.09
N GLN A 319 2.71 -7.88 33.19
CA GLN A 319 1.79 -9.00 33.28
C GLN A 319 0.36 -8.52 33.38
N GLN A 320 -0.56 -9.30 32.86
CA GLN A 320 -1.99 -9.02 32.94
C GLN A 320 -2.58 -9.75 34.15
N GLY A 321 -3.12 -8.97 35.08
CA GLY A 321 -3.89 -9.50 36.20
C GLY A 321 -5.40 -9.47 35.93
N ALA A 322 -6.17 -9.95 36.89
CA ALA A 322 -7.64 -10.01 36.76
C ALA A 322 -8.32 -8.62 36.61
N LYS A 323 -7.73 -7.57 37.16
CA LYS A 323 -8.31 -6.20 37.17
C LYS A 323 -7.46 -5.15 36.42
N ALA A 324 -6.15 -5.35 36.30
CA ALA A 324 -5.23 -4.38 35.72
C ALA A 324 -3.91 -5.04 35.32
N HIS A 325 -3.13 -4.35 34.51
CA HIS A 325 -1.74 -4.73 34.26
C HIS A 325 -0.90 -4.43 35.51
N PHE A 326 0.10 -5.27 35.76
CA PHE A 326 1.02 -5.10 36.87
C PHE A 326 2.44 -5.53 36.49
N VAL A 327 3.39 -5.08 37.27
CA VAL A 327 4.79 -5.52 37.22
C VAL A 327 5.22 -6.01 38.60
N TRP A 328 6.23 -6.89 38.62
CA TRP A 328 6.93 -7.23 39.86
C TRP A 328 8.04 -6.24 40.12
N VAL A 329 8.05 -5.64 41.29
CA VAL A 329 9.10 -4.70 41.76
C VAL A 329 9.82 -5.33 42.94
N VAL A 330 11.13 -5.15 42.99
CA VAL A 330 11.93 -5.56 44.15
C VAL A 330 11.78 -4.50 45.22
N ALA A 331 11.17 -4.87 46.36
CA ALA A 331 11.03 -3.98 47.51
C ALA A 331 12.37 -3.81 48.23
N LYS A 332 12.47 -2.85 49.13
CA LYS A 332 13.70 -2.54 49.90
C LYS A 332 14.21 -3.71 50.77
N ASP A 333 13.33 -4.62 51.13
CA ASP A 333 13.61 -5.86 51.87
C ASP A 333 14.01 -7.06 50.99
N GLY A 334 14.20 -6.85 49.68
CA GLY A 334 14.56 -7.88 48.72
C GLY A 334 13.41 -8.82 48.32
N LYS A 335 12.19 -8.49 48.69
CA LYS A 335 10.98 -9.27 48.34
C LYS A 335 10.24 -8.73 47.13
N ALA A 336 9.45 -9.61 46.52
CA ALA A 336 8.61 -9.26 45.38
C ALA A 336 7.35 -8.50 45.83
N GLU A 337 7.16 -7.30 45.27
CA GLU A 337 5.95 -6.50 45.39
C GLU A 337 5.21 -6.48 44.04
N GLN A 338 3.93 -6.81 44.06
CA GLN A 338 3.07 -6.68 42.88
C GLN A 338 2.56 -5.22 42.78
N ARG A 339 3.02 -4.48 41.76
CA ARG A 339 2.66 -3.09 41.59
C ARG A 339 1.80 -2.88 40.38
N PRO A 340 0.57 -2.34 40.51
CA PRO A 340 -0.29 -2.05 39.37
C PRO A 340 0.32 -0.91 38.52
N VAL A 341 0.24 -1.06 37.18
CA VAL A 341 0.76 -0.09 36.23
C VAL A 341 -0.27 0.19 35.13
N VAL A 342 -0.19 1.40 34.58
CA VAL A 342 -0.96 1.80 33.40
C VAL A 342 -0.01 1.82 32.22
N PRO A 343 -0.04 0.80 31.33
CA PRO A 343 0.74 0.80 30.12
C PRO A 343 0.16 1.80 29.11
N GLY A 344 1.03 2.41 28.32
CA GLY A 344 0.70 3.29 27.21
C GLY A 344 0.92 2.61 25.86
N SER A 345 1.43 3.37 24.90
CA SER A 345 1.81 2.87 23.57
C SER A 345 3.10 2.05 23.61
N TRP A 346 3.36 1.33 22.53
CA TRP A 346 4.57 0.53 22.35
C TRP A 346 5.68 1.35 21.68
N ASN A 347 6.91 0.97 21.98
CA ASN A 347 8.10 1.49 21.32
C ASN A 347 9.05 0.31 21.05
N GLY A 348 8.93 -0.32 19.90
CA GLY A 348 9.60 -1.58 19.60
C GLY A 348 9.15 -2.71 20.55
N ASP A 349 10.11 -3.32 21.27
CA ASP A 349 9.85 -4.40 22.22
C ASP A 349 9.48 -3.88 23.64
N ASP A 350 9.44 -2.58 23.84
CA ASP A 350 9.20 -1.95 25.14
C ASP A 350 7.83 -1.27 25.19
N TRP A 351 7.25 -1.20 26.38
CA TRP A 351 6.04 -0.44 26.68
C TRP A 351 6.37 0.85 27.44
N PHE A 352 5.76 1.96 27.03
CA PHE A 352 5.70 3.14 27.86
C PHE A 352 4.80 2.89 29.08
N ILE A 353 5.28 3.18 30.27
CA ILE A 353 4.46 3.12 31.50
C ILE A 353 4.07 4.54 31.89
N ILE A 354 2.76 4.82 31.83
CA ILE A 354 2.20 6.15 32.10
C ILE A 354 2.13 6.40 33.62
N LYS A 355 1.78 5.37 34.42
CA LYS A 355 1.62 5.46 35.87
C LYS A 355 2.00 4.15 36.54
N GLY A 356 2.49 4.23 37.78
CA GLY A 356 2.73 3.09 38.64
C GLY A 356 4.21 2.81 38.93
N LEU A 357 5.15 3.35 38.17
CA LEU A 357 6.59 3.23 38.42
C LEU A 357 7.24 4.57 38.74
N ARG A 358 8.36 4.54 39.44
CA ARG A 358 9.19 5.70 39.81
C ARG A 358 10.64 5.43 39.40
N THR A 359 11.37 6.48 39.13
CA THR A 359 12.82 6.40 38.92
C THR A 359 13.50 5.69 40.10
N GLY A 360 14.35 4.70 39.81
CA GLY A 360 15.04 3.88 40.79
C GLY A 360 14.33 2.57 41.17
N ASP A 361 13.07 2.37 40.79
CA ASP A 361 12.40 1.08 40.99
C ASP A 361 13.12 -0.03 40.22
N GLN A 362 13.28 -1.20 40.83
CA GLN A 362 13.83 -2.40 40.19
C GLN A 362 12.68 -3.29 39.73
N VAL A 363 12.45 -3.34 38.43
CA VAL A 363 11.36 -4.12 37.79
C VAL A 363 11.90 -5.47 37.30
N VAL A 364 11.21 -6.55 37.64
CA VAL A 364 11.51 -7.90 37.17
C VAL A 364 11.15 -8.02 35.71
N VAL A 365 12.13 -8.28 34.83
CA VAL A 365 11.97 -8.44 33.39
C VAL A 365 11.76 -9.90 33.02
N ASP A 366 12.59 -10.80 33.59
CA ASP A 366 12.49 -12.24 33.34
C ASP A 366 12.35 -13.00 34.67
N GLY A 367 11.68 -14.16 34.63
CA GLY A 367 11.45 -15.01 35.80
C GLY A 367 10.17 -14.70 36.56
N GLY A 368 9.41 -13.65 36.18
CA GLY A 368 8.21 -13.18 36.87
C GLY A 368 7.08 -14.22 37.03
N ILE A 369 7.01 -15.25 36.18
CA ILE A 369 6.02 -16.32 36.28
C ILE A 369 6.21 -17.18 37.56
N ARG A 370 7.44 -17.26 38.07
CA ARG A 370 7.78 -18.01 39.28
C ARG A 370 7.68 -17.19 40.56
N VAL A 371 7.39 -15.90 40.44
CA VAL A 371 7.33 -14.95 41.55
C VAL A 371 5.92 -14.94 42.13
N SER A 372 5.85 -14.97 43.48
CA SER A 372 4.62 -14.77 44.26
C SER A 372 4.77 -13.53 45.14
N PRO A 373 3.68 -12.86 45.53
CA PRO A 373 3.77 -11.71 46.45
C PRO A 373 4.54 -12.06 47.70
N GLY A 374 5.54 -11.25 48.08
CA GLY A 374 6.38 -11.45 49.27
C GLY A 374 7.48 -12.51 49.12
N ALA A 375 7.66 -13.13 47.94
CA ALA A 375 8.73 -14.10 47.71
C ALA A 375 10.11 -13.39 47.78
N SER A 376 11.11 -14.06 48.37
CA SER A 376 12.50 -13.61 48.30
C SER A 376 13.05 -13.77 46.89
N LEU A 377 13.75 -12.77 46.40
CA LEU A 377 14.29 -12.72 45.05
C LEU A 377 15.81 -12.77 45.06
N LYS A 378 16.35 -13.57 44.12
CA LYS A 378 17.78 -13.52 43.77
C LYS A 378 17.91 -12.75 42.48
N VAL A 379 18.42 -11.53 42.61
CA VAL A 379 18.42 -10.52 41.54
C VAL A 379 19.66 -10.64 40.69
N THR A 380 19.47 -10.67 39.36
CA THR A 380 20.52 -10.54 38.34
C THR A 380 20.23 -9.31 37.46
N PRO A 381 21.23 -8.44 37.19
CA PRO A 381 20.99 -7.27 36.35
C PRO A 381 20.54 -7.66 34.93
N TYR A 382 19.53 -6.95 34.43
CA TYR A 382 19.11 -7.07 33.04
C TYR A 382 20.08 -6.29 32.12
N VAL A 383 20.73 -7.02 31.21
CA VAL A 383 21.50 -6.39 30.14
C VAL A 383 20.55 -6.14 28.97
N ALA A 384 20.16 -4.90 28.78
CA ALA A 384 19.35 -4.52 27.63
C ALA A 384 20.11 -4.87 26.34
N LYS A 385 19.52 -5.72 25.47
CA LYS A 385 19.97 -5.80 24.10
C LYS A 385 19.88 -4.38 23.52
N PRO A 386 20.94 -3.88 22.84
CA PRO A 386 20.84 -2.56 22.22
C PRO A 386 19.58 -2.55 21.36
N ALA A 387 18.68 -1.61 21.66
CA ALA A 387 17.44 -1.47 20.92
C ALA A 387 17.82 -1.28 19.44
N THR A 388 17.46 -2.24 18.61
CA THR A 388 17.59 -2.12 17.17
C THR A 388 16.46 -1.19 16.71
N THR A 389 16.55 0.09 17.10
CA THR A 389 15.70 1.14 16.54
C THR A 389 15.93 1.14 15.03
N ALA A 390 14.87 1.25 14.26
CA ALA A 390 14.96 1.41 12.82
C ALA A 390 16.00 2.49 12.41
N ALA A 391 16.18 3.51 13.25
CA ALA A 391 17.22 4.53 13.14
C ALA A 391 18.67 4.02 13.36
N ALA A 392 18.88 2.99 14.19
CA ALA A 392 20.22 2.46 14.47
C ALA A 392 20.72 1.45 13.41
N ARG A 393 19.83 0.90 12.59
CA ARG A 393 20.23 0.08 11.42
C ARG A 393 20.85 0.89 10.28
N VAL A 394 20.60 2.20 10.23
CA VAL A 394 21.13 3.10 9.20
C VAL A 394 22.60 3.50 9.46
N ALA A 395 23.09 3.33 10.71
CA ALA A 395 24.45 3.72 11.11
C ALA A 395 25.50 2.59 11.00
N ALA A 396 25.10 1.38 10.63
CA ALA A 396 26.00 0.23 10.54
C ALA A 396 26.33 -0.10 9.08
N GLU A 397 27.52 0.32 8.69
CA GLU A 397 28.42 -0.13 7.62
C GLU A 397 27.98 -0.02 6.14
N PRO A 398 28.82 0.62 5.30
CA PRO A 398 28.77 0.40 3.87
C PRO A 398 29.26 -1.03 3.58
N MET A 399 28.37 -1.87 3.04
CA MET A 399 28.76 -3.19 2.55
C MET A 399 29.81 -3.03 1.46
N SER A 400 30.94 -3.69 1.63
CA SER A 400 31.99 -3.77 0.62
C SER A 400 31.47 -4.51 -0.62
N ILE A 401 31.95 -4.11 -1.80
CA ILE A 401 31.58 -4.66 -3.12
C ILE A 401 31.70 -6.20 -3.19
N GLU A 402 32.57 -6.81 -2.38
CA GLU A 402 32.71 -8.27 -2.28
C GLU A 402 31.52 -8.98 -1.59
N GLN A 403 30.83 -8.30 -0.66
CA GLN A 403 29.64 -8.87 0.00
C GLN A 403 28.40 -8.78 -0.90
N GLU A 404 28.34 -7.79 -1.79
CA GLU A 404 27.25 -7.63 -2.77
C GLU A 404 27.26 -8.75 -3.83
N GLN A 405 28.45 -9.24 -4.23
CA GLN A 405 28.57 -10.37 -5.16
C GLN A 405 28.21 -11.71 -4.54
N THR A 406 28.49 -11.92 -3.24
CA THR A 406 28.07 -13.13 -2.51
C THR A 406 26.60 -13.11 -2.15
N ALA A 407 26.02 -11.95 -1.84
CA ALA A 407 24.60 -11.80 -1.61
C ALA A 407 23.78 -11.97 -2.90
N GLY A 408 24.25 -11.46 -4.03
CA GLY A 408 23.66 -11.67 -5.35
C GLY A 408 23.64 -13.14 -5.77
N ALA A 409 24.71 -13.90 -5.48
CA ALA A 409 24.79 -15.34 -5.74
C ALA A 409 23.88 -16.16 -4.80
N ALA A 410 23.73 -15.73 -3.53
CA ALA A 410 22.80 -16.34 -2.58
C ALA A 410 21.34 -16.01 -2.94
N ALA A 411 21.02 -14.78 -3.32
CA ALA A 411 19.70 -14.38 -3.79
C ALA A 411 19.29 -15.10 -5.07
N SER A 412 20.24 -15.34 -6.00
CA SER A 412 20.00 -16.14 -7.20
C SER A 412 19.75 -17.62 -6.89
N ARG A 413 20.40 -18.17 -5.86
CA ARG A 413 20.14 -19.53 -5.36
C ARG A 413 18.82 -19.64 -4.63
N ILE A 414 18.43 -18.62 -3.84
CA ILE A 414 17.13 -18.55 -3.15
C ILE A 414 16.00 -18.33 -4.16
N ALA A 415 16.18 -17.48 -5.17
CA ALA A 415 15.21 -17.30 -6.26
C ALA A 415 15.02 -18.58 -7.09
N LYS A 416 16.09 -19.39 -7.28
CA LYS A 416 16.03 -20.69 -7.95
C LYS A 416 15.42 -21.79 -7.07
N ALA A 417 15.53 -21.66 -5.73
CA ALA A 417 14.88 -22.54 -4.75
C ALA A 417 13.42 -22.14 -4.46
N ALA A 418 13.08 -20.84 -4.53
CA ALA A 418 11.71 -20.34 -4.39
C ALA A 418 10.85 -20.53 -5.66
N ALA A 419 11.46 -20.92 -6.78
CA ALA A 419 10.77 -21.30 -8.02
C ALA A 419 10.35 -22.79 -8.05
N ALA A 420 10.48 -23.54 -6.94
CA ALA A 420 9.88 -24.84 -6.79
C ALA A 420 8.42 -24.68 -6.31
N PRO A 421 7.42 -25.23 -7.03
CA PRO A 421 6.01 -25.05 -6.69
C PRO A 421 5.69 -25.76 -5.37
N ALA A 422 5.32 -25.00 -4.36
CA ALA A 422 4.65 -25.51 -3.18
C ALA A 422 3.23 -25.96 -3.56
N GLY A 423 3.01 -27.25 -3.65
CA GLY A 423 1.74 -27.88 -4.03
C GLY A 423 1.87 -28.61 -5.36
N GLY A 424 1.62 -29.94 -5.36
CA GLY A 424 1.80 -30.83 -6.50
C GLY A 424 1.33 -30.20 -7.81
N ALA A 425 2.13 -30.34 -8.84
CA ALA A 425 1.99 -29.70 -10.16
C ALA A 425 0.62 -29.86 -10.85
N ASN A 426 -0.30 -30.63 -10.29
CA ASN A 426 -1.61 -31.04 -10.84
C ASN A 426 -2.81 -30.37 -10.17
N ARG A 427 -2.65 -29.40 -9.29
CA ARG A 427 -3.78 -28.75 -8.59
C ARG A 427 -3.64 -27.23 -8.58
N ALA A 428 -4.78 -26.53 -8.69
CA ALA A 428 -4.86 -25.09 -8.49
C ALA A 428 -6.10 -24.76 -7.65
N LYS A 429 -6.03 -23.65 -6.93
CA LYS A 429 -7.17 -23.07 -6.19
C LYS A 429 -7.48 -21.69 -6.76
N VAL A 430 -8.74 -21.44 -7.05
CA VAL A 430 -9.25 -20.12 -7.49
C VAL A 430 -10.16 -19.60 -6.37
N TYR A 431 -9.86 -18.44 -5.82
CA TYR A 431 -10.60 -17.81 -4.73
C TYR A 431 -11.57 -16.76 -5.27
N PHE A 432 -12.75 -16.68 -4.66
CA PHE A 432 -13.83 -15.76 -5.05
C PHE A 432 -14.16 -14.77 -3.94
N ASP A 433 -14.76 -13.64 -4.31
CA ASP A 433 -15.28 -12.67 -3.36
C ASP A 433 -16.57 -13.18 -2.69
N THR A 434 -16.95 -12.54 -1.58
CA THR A 434 -18.15 -12.88 -0.82
C THR A 434 -19.38 -12.73 -1.70
N ASP A 435 -20.26 -13.74 -1.70
CA ASP A 435 -21.52 -13.80 -2.47
C ASP A 435 -21.37 -13.53 -3.99
N SER A 436 -20.16 -13.79 -4.56
CA SER A 436 -19.83 -13.57 -5.98
C SER A 436 -19.40 -14.87 -6.66
N ASP A 437 -19.81 -15.03 -7.91
CA ASP A 437 -19.38 -16.06 -8.87
C ASP A 437 -18.50 -15.47 -10.00
N LEU A 438 -18.22 -14.16 -9.94
CA LEU A 438 -17.35 -13.48 -10.91
C LEU A 438 -15.90 -13.95 -10.81
N LEU A 439 -15.31 -14.30 -11.94
CA LEU A 439 -13.92 -14.75 -12.01
C LEU A 439 -12.96 -13.62 -11.62
N PRO A 440 -11.98 -13.88 -10.74
CA PRO A 440 -10.95 -12.91 -10.41
C PRO A 440 -10.07 -12.62 -11.63
N ALA A 441 -9.58 -11.38 -11.75
CA ALA A 441 -8.74 -10.93 -12.88
C ALA A 441 -7.49 -11.80 -13.11
N GLN A 442 -6.99 -12.46 -12.08
CA GLN A 442 -5.78 -13.30 -12.14
C GLN A 442 -6.07 -14.78 -12.48
N VAL A 443 -7.30 -15.17 -12.80
CA VAL A 443 -7.69 -16.57 -13.06
C VAL A 443 -6.88 -17.20 -14.20
N ALA A 444 -6.59 -16.46 -15.24
CA ALA A 444 -5.81 -16.94 -16.39
C ALA A 444 -4.37 -17.34 -16.00
N ALA A 445 -3.73 -16.54 -15.13
CA ALA A 445 -2.39 -16.85 -14.62
C ALA A 445 -2.40 -18.07 -13.69
N THR A 446 -3.43 -18.22 -12.86
CA THR A 446 -3.60 -19.33 -11.92
C THR A 446 -3.84 -20.67 -12.65
N LEU A 447 -4.63 -20.67 -13.73
CA LEU A 447 -4.97 -21.87 -14.49
C LEU A 447 -3.94 -22.21 -15.57
N GLY A 448 -3.12 -21.26 -16.03
CA GLY A 448 -2.15 -21.42 -17.11
C GLY A 448 -1.22 -22.65 -16.98
N PRO A 449 -0.65 -22.96 -15.83
CA PRO A 449 0.15 -24.18 -15.62
C PRO A 449 -0.65 -25.47 -15.88
N LEU A 450 -1.90 -25.56 -15.42
CA LEU A 450 -2.77 -26.72 -15.62
C LEU A 450 -3.18 -26.86 -17.09
N VAL A 451 -3.46 -25.77 -17.80
CA VAL A 451 -3.77 -25.77 -19.23
C VAL A 451 -2.58 -26.31 -20.04
N ARG A 452 -1.34 -25.92 -19.70
CA ARG A 452 -0.14 -26.46 -20.36
C ARG A 452 0.00 -27.97 -20.14
N MET A 453 -0.28 -28.45 -18.91
CA MET A 453 -0.26 -29.89 -18.62
C MET A 453 -1.34 -30.67 -19.40
N LEU A 454 -2.55 -30.12 -19.46
CA LEU A 454 -3.64 -30.72 -20.24
C LEU A 454 -3.34 -30.73 -21.74
N SER A 455 -2.62 -29.72 -22.27
CA SER A 455 -2.17 -29.67 -23.67
C SER A 455 -1.07 -30.68 -23.95
N ALA A 456 -0.20 -30.98 -22.97
CA ALA A 456 0.89 -31.93 -23.09
C ALA A 456 0.45 -33.40 -22.99
N ASP A 457 -0.66 -33.71 -22.30
CA ASP A 457 -1.21 -35.07 -22.14
C ASP A 457 -2.67 -35.12 -22.64
N PRO A 458 -2.93 -35.61 -23.88
CA PRO A 458 -4.29 -35.73 -24.43
C PRO A 458 -5.22 -36.64 -23.62
N GLY A 459 -4.69 -37.56 -22.80
CA GLY A 459 -5.46 -38.46 -21.92
C GLY A 459 -5.80 -37.88 -20.56
N ALA A 460 -5.26 -36.72 -20.21
CA ALA A 460 -5.52 -36.09 -18.94
C ALA A 460 -6.92 -35.41 -18.93
N THR A 461 -7.60 -35.47 -17.78
CA THR A 461 -8.87 -34.79 -17.52
C THR A 461 -8.71 -33.86 -16.33
N VAL A 462 -9.62 -32.91 -16.16
CA VAL A 462 -9.60 -31.98 -15.05
C VAL A 462 -10.90 -32.07 -14.27
N ASP A 463 -10.78 -32.25 -12.95
CA ASP A 463 -11.87 -32.24 -11.98
C ASP A 463 -11.97 -30.86 -11.34
N ILE A 464 -13.16 -30.29 -11.30
CA ILE A 464 -13.44 -28.93 -10.80
C ILE A 464 -14.47 -29.03 -9.68
N THR A 465 -14.08 -28.62 -8.47
CA THR A 465 -14.92 -28.71 -7.28
C THR A 465 -15.07 -27.32 -6.65
N GLY A 466 -16.31 -26.85 -6.54
CA GLY A 466 -16.64 -25.54 -5.95
C GLY A 466 -17.04 -25.64 -4.49
N TYR A 467 -16.66 -24.63 -3.70
CA TYR A 467 -17.00 -24.45 -2.29
C TYR A 467 -17.59 -23.06 -2.05
N ALA A 468 -18.40 -22.94 -1.01
CA ALA A 468 -18.96 -21.69 -0.51
C ALA A 468 -18.73 -21.58 1.02
N ASP A 469 -18.75 -20.35 1.54
CA ASP A 469 -18.70 -20.12 2.99
C ASP A 469 -20.03 -20.53 3.67
N ALA A 470 -20.03 -20.49 5.00
CA ALA A 470 -21.22 -20.86 5.79
C ALA A 470 -22.25 -19.73 5.91
N SER A 471 -22.00 -18.57 5.27
CA SER A 471 -22.92 -17.43 5.29
C SER A 471 -24.10 -17.67 4.32
N GLY A 472 -25.32 -17.44 4.77
CA GLY A 472 -26.55 -17.63 3.99
C GLY A 472 -27.23 -19.01 4.15
N THR A 473 -28.23 -19.30 3.27
CA THR A 473 -28.95 -20.58 3.29
C THR A 473 -28.16 -21.70 2.61
N SER A 474 -28.34 -22.94 3.04
CA SER A 474 -27.66 -24.11 2.47
C SER A 474 -27.92 -24.25 0.96
N GLU A 475 -29.17 -24.01 0.50
CA GLU A 475 -29.50 -24.07 -0.92
C GLU A 475 -28.78 -23.02 -1.75
N ARG A 476 -28.69 -21.78 -1.25
CA ARG A 476 -27.96 -20.69 -1.91
C ARG A 476 -26.47 -21.01 -2.02
N ASN A 477 -25.87 -21.55 -0.97
CA ASN A 477 -24.45 -21.92 -0.93
C ASN A 477 -24.12 -23.05 -1.91
N VAL A 478 -25.00 -24.05 -2.02
CA VAL A 478 -24.87 -25.13 -3.03
C VAL A 478 -24.95 -24.54 -4.44
N GLN A 479 -25.86 -23.62 -4.69
CA GLN A 479 -26.00 -22.99 -6.01
C GLN A 479 -24.79 -22.13 -6.33
N LEU A 480 -24.32 -21.30 -5.40
CA LEU A 480 -23.15 -20.44 -5.56
C LEU A 480 -21.86 -21.26 -5.83
N ALA A 481 -21.68 -22.36 -5.09
CA ALA A 481 -20.57 -23.28 -5.34
C ALA A 481 -20.59 -23.88 -6.75
N LYS A 482 -21.79 -24.26 -7.26
CA LYS A 482 -21.97 -24.76 -8.64
C LYS A 482 -21.67 -23.68 -9.69
N ASP A 483 -22.11 -22.45 -9.47
CA ASP A 483 -21.95 -21.36 -10.43
C ASP A 483 -20.47 -20.91 -10.50
N ARG A 484 -19.76 -20.86 -9.36
CA ARG A 484 -18.31 -20.69 -9.31
C ARG A 484 -17.56 -21.77 -10.09
N ALA A 485 -17.93 -23.03 -9.89
CA ALA A 485 -17.31 -24.15 -10.61
C ALA A 485 -17.58 -24.07 -12.13
N LYS A 486 -18.78 -23.68 -12.55
CA LYS A 486 -19.11 -23.44 -13.97
C LYS A 486 -18.31 -22.28 -14.56
N ALA A 487 -18.12 -21.18 -13.82
CA ALA A 487 -17.33 -20.04 -14.26
C ALA A 487 -15.85 -20.44 -14.51
N VAL A 488 -15.23 -21.22 -13.60
CA VAL A 488 -13.87 -21.76 -13.78
C VAL A 488 -13.80 -22.73 -14.96
N ARG A 489 -14.81 -23.58 -15.17
CA ARG A 489 -14.90 -24.46 -16.34
C ARG A 489 -14.92 -23.67 -17.64
N ALA A 490 -15.74 -22.62 -17.71
CA ALA A 490 -15.80 -21.74 -18.88
C ALA A 490 -14.44 -21.08 -19.17
N ALA A 491 -13.71 -20.66 -18.13
CA ALA A 491 -12.37 -20.10 -18.27
C ALA A 491 -11.34 -21.12 -18.81
N LEU A 492 -11.40 -22.38 -18.40
CA LEU A 492 -10.54 -23.44 -18.94
C LEU A 492 -10.86 -23.74 -20.42
N ILE A 493 -12.14 -23.77 -20.78
CA ILE A 493 -12.58 -23.97 -22.17
C ILE A 493 -12.13 -22.78 -23.05
N ALA A 494 -12.25 -21.55 -22.55
CA ALA A 494 -11.76 -20.35 -23.25
C ALA A 494 -10.23 -20.37 -23.47
N GLN A 495 -9.47 -21.09 -22.63
CA GLN A 495 -8.03 -21.29 -22.77
C GLN A 495 -7.68 -22.54 -23.62
N GLY A 496 -8.66 -23.15 -24.31
CA GLY A 496 -8.43 -24.25 -25.27
C GLY A 496 -8.57 -25.66 -24.69
N VAL A 497 -9.06 -25.83 -23.45
CA VAL A 497 -9.35 -27.16 -22.91
C VAL A 497 -10.68 -27.68 -23.45
N SER A 498 -10.69 -28.91 -24.03
CA SER A 498 -11.92 -29.52 -24.56
C SER A 498 -12.97 -29.72 -23.44
N PRO A 499 -14.26 -29.42 -23.71
CA PRO A 499 -15.35 -29.60 -22.74
C PRO A 499 -15.45 -31.03 -22.18
N ASP A 500 -15.14 -32.05 -23.00
CA ASP A 500 -15.20 -33.47 -22.64
C ASP A 500 -14.09 -33.90 -21.65
N ARG A 501 -13.13 -33.04 -21.44
CA ARG A 501 -12.01 -33.24 -20.51
C ARG A 501 -12.21 -32.50 -19.19
N THR A 502 -13.35 -31.82 -19.00
CA THR A 502 -13.66 -31.03 -17.81
C THR A 502 -14.82 -31.66 -17.04
N ASN A 503 -14.58 -32.13 -15.82
CA ASN A 503 -15.57 -32.78 -14.96
C ASN A 503 -15.94 -31.84 -13.79
N LEU A 504 -17.21 -31.54 -13.63
CA LEU A 504 -17.71 -30.83 -12.46
C LEU A 504 -18.02 -31.86 -11.35
N LYS A 505 -17.35 -31.74 -10.21
CA LYS A 505 -17.57 -32.58 -9.03
C LYS A 505 -18.29 -31.80 -7.93
N GLN A 506 -19.23 -32.47 -7.28
CA GLN A 506 -19.90 -31.91 -6.11
C GLN A 506 -19.12 -32.37 -4.86
N PRO A 507 -18.69 -31.47 -3.96
CA PRO A 507 -18.03 -31.86 -2.72
C PRO A 507 -19.01 -32.55 -1.77
N ALA A 508 -18.50 -33.41 -0.89
CA ALA A 508 -19.31 -34.07 0.14
C ALA A 508 -19.91 -33.06 1.14
N THR A 509 -19.20 -31.98 1.40
CA THR A 509 -19.67 -30.81 2.17
C THR A 509 -19.37 -29.55 1.37
N VAL A 510 -20.36 -28.67 1.20
CA VAL A 510 -20.23 -27.43 0.42
C VAL A 510 -19.46 -26.37 1.21
N SER A 511 -19.63 -26.34 2.53
CA SER A 511 -18.88 -25.45 3.44
C SER A 511 -17.54 -26.10 3.80
N GLY A 512 -16.45 -25.52 3.36
CA GLY A 512 -15.13 -26.12 3.62
C GLY A 512 -14.03 -25.08 3.88
N GLY A 513 -13.45 -25.16 5.08
CA GLY A 513 -12.28 -24.37 5.47
C GLY A 513 -12.43 -23.75 6.87
N THR A 514 -11.30 -23.59 7.56
CA THR A 514 -11.21 -22.95 8.88
C THR A 514 -11.12 -21.42 8.78
N ASP A 515 -11.00 -20.86 7.57
CA ASP A 515 -10.89 -19.44 7.26
C ASP A 515 -11.88 -19.10 6.15
N ASP A 516 -12.57 -17.97 6.28
CA ASP A 516 -13.59 -17.47 5.33
C ASP A 516 -13.09 -17.41 3.88
N ARG A 517 -11.81 -17.13 3.68
CA ARG A 517 -11.19 -17.10 2.35
C ARG A 517 -11.01 -18.51 1.77
N GLU A 518 -10.58 -19.48 2.56
CA GLU A 518 -10.45 -20.88 2.13
C GLU A 518 -11.82 -21.52 1.84
N ALA A 519 -12.88 -21.04 2.45
CA ALA A 519 -14.24 -21.50 2.18
C ALA A 519 -14.77 -21.03 0.81
N ARG A 520 -14.31 -19.92 0.28
CA ARG A 520 -14.76 -19.33 -1.00
C ARG A 520 -13.82 -19.66 -2.16
N ARG A 521 -13.62 -20.95 -2.43
CA ARG A 521 -12.68 -21.40 -3.46
C ARG A 521 -13.31 -22.38 -4.46
N VAL A 522 -12.65 -22.52 -5.59
CA VAL A 522 -12.81 -23.64 -6.52
C VAL A 522 -11.49 -24.36 -6.62
N GLU A 523 -11.49 -25.65 -6.37
CA GLU A 523 -10.34 -26.52 -6.55
C GLU A 523 -10.37 -27.18 -7.92
N VAL A 524 -9.24 -27.10 -8.62
CA VAL A 524 -9.02 -27.65 -9.94
C VAL A 524 -7.89 -28.67 -9.86
N ALA A 525 -8.16 -29.94 -10.19
CA ALA A 525 -7.19 -31.01 -10.12
C ALA A 525 -7.11 -31.78 -11.46
N VAL A 526 -5.90 -31.94 -11.98
CA VAL A 526 -5.66 -32.73 -13.19
C VAL A 526 -5.43 -34.19 -12.80
N GLY A 527 -6.20 -35.09 -13.44
CA GLY A 527 -6.10 -36.54 -13.25
C GLY A 527 -6.06 -37.25 -14.61
N ARG A 528 -5.81 -38.57 -14.60
CA ARG A 528 -5.97 -39.41 -15.81
C ARG A 528 -7.34 -40.08 -15.82
N ARG A 529 -7.93 -40.18 -16.99
CA ARG A 529 -9.18 -40.90 -17.19
C ARG A 529 -8.96 -42.39 -16.87
N ALA A 530 -9.73 -42.95 -15.95
CA ALA A 530 -9.71 -44.38 -15.72
C ALA A 530 -10.09 -45.10 -17.02
N PRO A 531 -9.40 -46.22 -17.40
CA PRO A 531 -9.79 -47.00 -18.58
C PRO A 531 -11.22 -47.49 -18.39
N ALA A 532 -12.03 -47.33 -19.43
CA ALA A 532 -13.40 -47.82 -19.43
C ALA A 532 -13.38 -49.34 -19.24
N ALA A 533 -14.16 -49.85 -18.26
CA ALA A 533 -14.34 -51.30 -18.08
C ALA A 533 -14.90 -51.90 -19.40
N PRO A 534 -14.41 -53.07 -19.84
CA PRO A 534 -14.89 -53.70 -21.03
C PRO A 534 -16.39 -54.06 -20.88
N ALA A 535 -17.19 -53.67 -21.83
CA ALA A 535 -18.60 -54.02 -21.90
C ALA A 535 -18.72 -55.56 -21.90
N SER A 536 -19.33 -56.11 -20.87
CA SER A 536 -19.75 -57.48 -20.83
C SER A 536 -20.79 -57.74 -21.93
N LYS A 537 -20.43 -58.65 -22.86
CA LYS A 537 -21.37 -59.21 -23.84
C LYS A 537 -22.36 -60.14 -23.14
#